data_97ea5ba87a33660d18e4e0718f30f6cd
#
_entry.id   97ea5ba87a33660d18e4e0718f30f6cd
#
_cell.length_a   1.000
_cell.length_b   1.000
_cell.length_c   1.000
_cell.angle_alpha   90.00
_cell.angle_beta   90.00
_cell.angle_gamma   90.00
#
_symmetry.space_group_name_H-M   'P 1'
#
loop_
_entity.id
_entity.type
_entity.pdbx_description
1 polymer ?
#
loop_
_entity_poly.entity_id
_entity_poly.type
_entity_poly.pdbx_seq_one_letter_code
_entity_poly.pdbx_strand_id
1 'polypeptide(L)'
;MPMYDAEDIVELKNKTKRKRRLVRLIVILFLAAAAVGLYLTHELWLPKLQGVGEKAITIVNDGRLAEGNFPIEVSSGGDYQLEVSDGKLGLLSDSYILFYNEEGGLIKKRQHAYTNAVLSMSGGRALIYESGGNEFSVESPENVLYKHKLDKNIMFARLSSEGLTAVVTTSVNYDCEIIVYDKKGEVVYSRKCIERVNDVAFKDHSRGCVISYIYAENGSLATSVQEITFTEKGEKWSSPGLDTLGLEVFSCDSGAFVLGIDACGYVDESGQISPYYKYEGDFAGGDSSGGRSSVIINNDDRRKYEAAIFPGGGVEPIIIG
;
A
#
# COMPACT_ATOMS: atom_id res chain seq x y z
N MET A 1 28.99 13.50 -80.95
CA MET A 1 29.17 13.14 -79.51
C MET A 1 29.79 14.34 -78.83
N PRO A 2 29.14 14.98 -77.88
CA PRO A 2 29.78 16.06 -77.15
C PRO A 2 30.85 15.47 -76.22
N MET A 3 32.13 15.86 -76.48
CA MET A 3 33.23 15.58 -75.55
C MET A 3 33.07 16.47 -74.34
N TYR A 4 32.72 15.88 -73.18
CA TYR A 4 32.76 16.58 -71.91
C TYR A 4 34.22 16.71 -71.49
N ASP A 5 34.64 17.93 -71.18
CA ASP A 5 36.00 18.23 -70.73
C ASP A 5 36.22 17.63 -69.32
N ALA A 6 37.42 17.13 -69.08
CA ALA A 6 37.75 16.47 -67.80
C ALA A 6 37.53 17.37 -66.57
N GLU A 7 37.58 18.68 -66.72
CA GLU A 7 37.31 19.68 -65.71
C GLU A 7 35.82 19.72 -65.30
N ASP A 8 34.89 19.59 -66.25
CA ASP A 8 33.45 19.55 -66.03
C ASP A 8 33.02 18.34 -65.13
N ILE A 9 33.66 17.20 -65.37
CA ILE A 9 33.40 15.96 -64.63
C ILE A 9 33.87 16.09 -63.14
N VAL A 10 34.99 16.76 -62.93
CA VAL A 10 35.53 16.99 -61.55
C VAL A 10 34.66 17.99 -60.79
N GLU A 11 34.16 19.02 -61.48
CA GLU A 11 33.27 20.01 -60.91
C GLU A 11 31.89 19.42 -60.47
N LEU A 12 31.32 18.60 -61.33
CA LEU A 12 30.08 17.84 -61.06
C LEU A 12 30.27 16.83 -59.92
N LYS A 13 31.38 16.14 -59.81
CA LYS A 13 31.73 15.26 -58.70
C LYS A 13 31.90 16.04 -57.38
N ASN A 14 32.49 17.21 -57.45
CA ASN A 14 32.66 18.05 -56.28
C ASN A 14 31.33 18.69 -55.79
N LYS A 15 30.45 19.10 -56.70
CA LYS A 15 29.10 19.58 -56.41
C LYS A 15 28.25 18.48 -55.79
N THR A 16 28.31 17.25 -56.30
CA THR A 16 27.59 16.10 -55.72
C THR A 16 28.16 15.68 -54.35
N LYS A 17 29.47 15.73 -54.16
CA LYS A 17 30.09 15.48 -52.82
C LYS A 17 29.71 16.56 -51.84
N ARG A 18 29.67 17.85 -52.18
CA ARG A 18 29.21 18.93 -51.34
C ARG A 18 27.73 18.78 -50.97
N LYS A 19 26.83 18.47 -51.93
CA LYS A 19 25.41 18.18 -51.66
C LYS A 19 25.24 17.01 -50.69
N ARG A 20 25.94 15.89 -50.88
CA ARG A 20 25.90 14.74 -49.97
C ARG A 20 26.42 15.07 -48.54
N ARG A 21 27.45 15.90 -48.42
CA ARG A 21 27.95 16.36 -47.12
C ARG A 21 26.94 17.29 -46.44
N LEU A 22 26.31 18.18 -47.19
CA LEU A 22 25.29 19.10 -46.67
C LEU A 22 24.04 18.35 -46.21
N VAL A 23 23.56 17.37 -46.99
CA VAL A 23 22.44 16.50 -46.58
C VAL A 23 22.79 15.69 -45.33
N ARG A 24 24.01 15.13 -45.20
CA ARG A 24 24.45 14.43 -43.98
C ARG A 24 24.48 15.37 -42.78
N LEU A 25 24.98 16.60 -42.93
CA LEU A 25 24.98 17.59 -41.86
C LEU A 25 23.57 17.94 -41.42
N ILE A 26 22.63 18.16 -42.34
CA ILE A 26 21.23 18.44 -42.06
C ILE A 26 20.59 17.27 -41.30
N VAL A 27 20.84 16.02 -41.70
CA VAL A 27 20.33 14.83 -41.02
C VAL A 27 20.89 14.71 -39.60
N ILE A 28 22.18 14.94 -39.44
CA ILE A 28 22.82 14.91 -38.11
C ILE A 28 22.25 16.01 -37.22
N LEU A 29 22.03 17.20 -37.72
CA LEU A 29 21.48 18.33 -37.00
C LEU A 29 20.00 18.07 -36.61
N PHE A 30 19.24 17.44 -37.49
CA PHE A 30 17.87 17.02 -37.21
C PHE A 30 17.81 15.93 -36.12
N LEU A 31 18.69 14.92 -36.22
CA LEU A 31 18.79 13.89 -35.19
C LEU A 31 19.22 14.45 -33.84
N ALA A 32 20.17 15.39 -33.83
CA ALA A 32 20.58 16.07 -32.61
C ALA A 32 19.42 16.90 -32.00
N ALA A 33 18.71 17.66 -32.86
CA ALA A 33 17.53 18.42 -32.40
C ALA A 33 16.40 17.50 -31.87
N ALA A 34 16.17 16.38 -32.53
CA ALA A 34 15.21 15.37 -32.07
C ALA A 34 15.64 14.74 -30.73
N ALA A 35 16.92 14.42 -30.53
CA ALA A 35 17.45 13.90 -29.31
C ALA A 35 17.34 14.92 -28.15
N VAL A 36 17.63 16.19 -28.40
CA VAL A 36 17.42 17.27 -27.42
C VAL A 36 15.94 17.45 -27.10
N GLY A 37 15.06 17.42 -28.11
CA GLY A 37 13.62 17.49 -27.90
C GLY A 37 13.09 16.33 -27.06
N LEU A 38 13.53 15.11 -27.31
CA LEU A 38 13.21 13.93 -26.52
C LEU A 38 13.75 14.04 -25.09
N TYR A 39 14.96 14.58 -24.92
CA TYR A 39 15.52 14.79 -23.60
C TYR A 39 14.76 15.86 -22.80
N LEU A 40 14.41 16.99 -23.40
CA LEU A 40 13.67 18.07 -22.74
C LEU A 40 12.21 17.67 -22.40
N THR A 41 11.63 16.74 -23.13
CA THR A 41 10.27 16.26 -22.93
C THR A 41 10.20 14.91 -22.21
N HIS A 42 11.32 14.39 -21.70
CA HIS A 42 11.38 13.04 -21.12
C HIS A 42 10.43 12.87 -19.92
N GLU A 43 10.20 13.91 -19.11
CA GLU A 43 9.27 13.88 -17.99
C GLU A 43 7.79 13.69 -18.42
N LEU A 44 7.46 14.04 -19.68
CA LEU A 44 6.08 13.93 -20.19
C LEU A 44 5.76 12.57 -20.80
N TRP A 45 6.74 11.90 -21.41
CA TRP A 45 6.51 10.64 -22.11
C TRP A 45 7.12 9.42 -21.45
N LEU A 46 8.19 9.59 -20.65
CA LEU A 46 8.84 8.48 -19.94
C LEU A 46 7.88 7.75 -18.98
N PRO A 47 7.07 8.46 -18.14
CA PRO A 47 6.10 7.79 -17.29
C PRO A 47 5.00 7.06 -18.08
N LYS A 48 4.62 7.59 -19.25
CA LYS A 48 3.62 6.94 -20.12
C LYS A 48 4.16 5.67 -20.78
N LEU A 49 5.43 5.67 -21.18
CA LEU A 49 6.08 4.48 -21.74
C LEU A 49 6.37 3.43 -20.67
N GLN A 50 6.74 3.83 -19.46
CA GLN A 50 6.90 2.91 -18.34
C GLN A 50 5.57 2.24 -18.01
N GLY A 51 4.48 2.98 -17.92
CA GLY A 51 3.16 2.40 -17.67
C GLY A 51 2.63 1.49 -18.80
N VAL A 52 3.02 1.73 -20.05
CA VAL A 52 2.69 0.83 -21.18
C VAL A 52 3.60 -0.40 -21.17
N GLY A 53 4.88 -0.21 -20.84
CA GLY A 53 5.83 -1.31 -20.68
C GLY A 53 5.45 -2.24 -19.51
N GLU A 54 5.06 -1.67 -18.39
CA GLU A 54 4.58 -2.43 -17.23
C GLU A 54 3.32 -3.24 -17.54
N LYS A 55 2.32 -2.64 -18.20
CA LYS A 55 1.12 -3.37 -18.65
C LYS A 55 1.44 -4.47 -19.66
N ALA A 56 2.34 -4.21 -20.60
CA ALA A 56 2.74 -5.21 -21.58
C ALA A 56 3.55 -6.36 -20.94
N ILE A 57 4.41 -6.05 -19.95
CA ILE A 57 5.16 -7.04 -19.19
C ILE A 57 4.24 -7.85 -18.29
N THR A 58 3.26 -7.23 -17.64
CA THR A 58 2.25 -7.91 -16.81
C THR A 58 1.43 -8.89 -17.66
N ILE A 59 0.95 -8.48 -18.82
CA ILE A 59 0.21 -9.36 -19.74
C ILE A 59 1.07 -10.53 -20.25
N VAL A 60 2.35 -10.29 -20.54
CA VAL A 60 3.27 -11.34 -21.04
C VAL A 60 3.72 -12.26 -19.90
N ASN A 61 3.88 -11.75 -18.68
CA ASN A 61 4.27 -12.56 -17.52
C ASN A 61 3.10 -13.37 -16.97
N ASP A 62 1.89 -12.83 -16.87
CA ASP A 62 0.68 -13.57 -16.51
C ASP A 62 0.47 -14.79 -17.44
N GLY A 63 0.81 -14.68 -18.71
CA GLY A 63 0.68 -15.79 -19.67
C GLY A 63 1.83 -16.81 -19.67
N ARG A 64 2.97 -16.53 -19.06
CA ARG A 64 4.15 -17.40 -19.06
C ARG A 64 4.51 -18.03 -17.73
N LEU A 65 4.07 -17.43 -16.61
CA LEU A 65 4.29 -17.95 -15.26
C LEU A 65 3.06 -18.65 -14.69
N ALA A 66 1.97 -18.69 -15.45
CA ALA A 66 0.67 -19.19 -15.00
C ALA A 66 0.50 -20.72 -15.13
N GLU A 67 1.59 -21.50 -15.23
CA GLU A 67 1.52 -22.94 -14.99
C GLU A 67 1.49 -23.22 -13.50
N GLY A 68 0.37 -22.94 -12.86
CA GLY A 68 0.14 -23.26 -11.48
C GLY A 68 -1.35 -23.35 -11.24
N ASN A 69 -1.77 -24.37 -10.52
CA ASN A 69 -3.13 -24.51 -10.03
C ASN A 69 -3.08 -24.55 -8.51
N PHE A 70 -4.08 -23.98 -7.83
CA PHE A 70 -4.28 -24.29 -6.43
C PHE A 70 -4.66 -25.76 -6.22
N PRO A 71 -4.19 -26.43 -5.15
CA PRO A 71 -3.36 -25.92 -4.06
C PRO A 71 -1.89 -25.74 -4.42
N ILE A 72 -1.24 -24.74 -3.84
CA ILE A 72 0.20 -24.51 -3.96
C ILE A 72 0.88 -25.17 -2.78
N GLU A 73 1.86 -26.03 -3.04
CA GLU A 73 2.72 -26.58 -1.99
C GLU A 73 3.73 -25.53 -1.54
N VAL A 74 3.65 -25.16 -0.27
CA VAL A 74 4.62 -24.29 0.39
C VAL A 74 5.59 -25.18 1.18
N SER A 75 6.90 -24.94 1.04
CA SER A 75 7.91 -25.73 1.74
C SER A 75 7.71 -25.64 3.26
N SER A 76 7.54 -26.79 3.90
CA SER A 76 7.33 -26.90 5.34
C SER A 76 8.54 -26.39 6.12
N GLY A 77 8.32 -25.58 7.15
CA GLY A 77 9.32 -25.25 8.16
C GLY A 77 9.54 -23.78 8.49
N GLY A 78 8.64 -22.89 8.11
CA GLY A 78 8.69 -21.47 8.47
C GLY A 78 7.31 -20.86 8.71
N ASP A 79 7.28 -19.72 9.35
CA ASP A 79 6.07 -18.92 9.48
C ASP A 79 5.81 -18.21 8.15
N TYR A 80 4.54 -18.21 7.74
CA TYR A 80 4.10 -17.55 6.51
C TYR A 80 3.00 -16.55 6.83
N GLN A 81 3.06 -15.40 6.16
CA GLN A 81 1.97 -14.43 6.13
C GLN A 81 1.36 -14.44 4.73
N LEU A 82 0.04 -14.45 4.67
CA LEU A 82 -0.75 -14.49 3.44
C LEU A 82 -1.66 -13.27 3.41
N GLU A 83 -1.59 -12.53 2.31
CA GLU A 83 -2.44 -11.38 2.06
C GLU A 83 -2.93 -11.41 0.63
N VAL A 84 -4.17 -10.96 0.43
CA VAL A 84 -4.79 -10.89 -0.90
C VAL A 84 -5.24 -9.47 -1.19
N SER A 85 -4.88 -8.95 -2.35
CA SER A 85 -5.34 -7.65 -2.82
C SER A 85 -5.39 -7.62 -4.35
N ASP A 86 -6.50 -7.11 -4.91
CA ASP A 86 -6.72 -6.94 -6.35
C ASP A 86 -6.37 -8.19 -7.18
N GLY A 87 -6.89 -9.35 -6.74
CA GLY A 87 -6.69 -10.62 -7.43
C GLY A 87 -5.27 -11.17 -7.39
N LYS A 88 -4.43 -10.65 -6.48
CA LYS A 88 -3.07 -11.13 -6.28
C LYS A 88 -2.91 -11.64 -4.86
N LEU A 89 -2.26 -12.79 -4.73
CA LEU A 89 -1.88 -13.36 -3.46
C LEU A 89 -0.41 -13.04 -3.19
N GLY A 90 -0.14 -12.39 -2.07
CA GLY A 90 1.21 -12.25 -1.51
C GLY A 90 1.46 -13.28 -0.43
N LEU A 91 2.55 -13.99 -0.54
CA LEU A 91 3.03 -14.93 0.47
C LEU A 91 4.40 -14.46 0.95
N LEU A 92 4.48 -14.02 2.19
CA LEU A 92 5.73 -13.63 2.84
C LEU A 92 6.23 -14.79 3.69
N SER A 93 7.48 -15.17 3.46
CA SER A 93 8.23 -16.11 4.29
C SER A 93 9.40 -15.38 4.96
N ASP A 94 10.19 -16.07 5.78
CA ASP A 94 11.38 -15.50 6.45
C ASP A 94 12.39 -14.84 5.50
N SER A 95 12.42 -15.21 4.24
CA SER A 95 13.45 -14.74 3.30
C SER A 95 12.90 -14.20 1.98
N TYR A 96 11.63 -14.47 1.66
CA TYR A 96 11.08 -14.18 0.35
C TYR A 96 9.66 -13.65 0.44
N ILE A 97 9.32 -12.71 -0.45
CA ILE A 97 7.96 -12.42 -0.87
C ILE A 97 7.69 -13.10 -2.20
N LEU A 98 6.58 -13.82 -2.30
CA LEU A 98 6.09 -14.46 -3.52
C LEU A 98 4.74 -13.84 -3.88
N PHE A 99 4.58 -13.49 -5.14
CA PHE A 99 3.33 -12.98 -5.68
C PHE A 99 2.74 -14.01 -6.64
N TYR A 100 1.47 -14.33 -6.44
CA TYR A 100 0.71 -15.24 -7.28
C TYR A 100 -0.49 -14.53 -7.89
N ASN A 101 -0.93 -14.97 -9.06
CA ASN A 101 -2.18 -14.54 -9.67
C ASN A 101 -3.39 -15.32 -9.09
N GLU A 102 -4.60 -14.98 -9.54
CA GLU A 102 -5.85 -15.64 -9.11
C GLU A 102 -5.89 -17.14 -9.43
N GLU A 103 -5.13 -17.58 -10.40
CA GLU A 103 -5.04 -18.99 -10.84
C GLU A 103 -3.96 -19.79 -10.10
N GLY A 104 -3.21 -19.14 -9.20
CA GLY A 104 -2.10 -19.76 -8.48
C GLY A 104 -0.76 -19.78 -9.24
N GLY A 105 -0.69 -19.07 -10.37
CA GLY A 105 0.56 -18.91 -11.11
C GLY A 105 1.53 -17.95 -10.40
N LEU A 106 2.79 -18.36 -10.23
CA LEU A 106 3.81 -17.52 -9.60
C LEU A 106 4.21 -16.36 -10.53
N ILE A 107 3.82 -15.15 -10.20
CA ILE A 107 4.21 -13.93 -10.93
C ILE A 107 5.66 -13.56 -10.62
N LYS A 108 6.02 -13.52 -9.34
CA LYS A 108 7.36 -13.09 -8.89
C LYS A 108 7.74 -13.70 -7.55
N LYS A 109 9.03 -13.99 -7.43
CA LYS A 109 9.70 -14.28 -6.16
C LYS A 109 10.81 -13.26 -5.94
N ARG A 110 10.81 -12.59 -4.78
CA ARG A 110 11.83 -11.61 -4.42
C ARG A 110 12.35 -11.85 -3.02
N GLN A 111 13.66 -11.75 -2.85
CA GLN A 111 14.30 -11.89 -1.54
C GLN A 111 14.23 -10.59 -0.76
N HIS A 112 13.95 -10.68 0.54
CA HIS A 112 14.10 -9.61 1.51
C HIS A 112 15.13 -10.00 2.59
N ALA A 113 15.54 -9.01 3.40
CA ALA A 113 16.53 -9.20 4.47
C ALA A 113 16.00 -8.78 5.85
N TYR A 114 14.68 -8.68 6.00
CA TYR A 114 14.03 -8.27 7.26
C TYR A 114 13.96 -9.47 8.22
N THR A 115 14.29 -9.24 9.49
CA THR A 115 14.30 -10.31 10.51
C THR A 115 12.88 -10.63 11.00
N ASN A 116 12.09 -9.59 11.30
CA ASN A 116 10.69 -9.69 11.72
C ASN A 116 9.81 -9.03 10.65
N ALA A 117 9.80 -9.63 9.46
CA ALA A 117 9.07 -9.09 8.33
C ALA A 117 7.56 -9.18 8.56
N VAL A 118 6.86 -8.10 8.27
CA VAL A 118 5.40 -8.03 8.28
C VAL A 118 4.91 -7.59 6.91
N LEU A 119 3.90 -8.28 6.41
CA LEU A 119 3.25 -8.02 5.13
C LEU A 119 1.93 -7.29 5.35
N SER A 120 1.66 -6.32 4.49
CA SER A 120 0.33 -5.72 4.32
C SER A 120 0.11 -5.46 2.84
N MET A 121 -1.00 -5.92 2.28
CA MET A 121 -1.34 -5.71 0.86
C MET A 121 -2.57 -4.84 0.69
N SER A 122 -2.48 -3.89 -0.23
CA SER A 122 -3.62 -3.05 -0.62
C SER A 122 -3.37 -2.42 -2.00
N GLY A 123 -4.42 -2.25 -2.81
CA GLY A 123 -4.31 -1.64 -4.14
C GLY A 123 -3.33 -2.37 -5.06
N GLY A 124 -3.24 -3.70 -4.97
CA GLY A 124 -2.33 -4.53 -5.75
C GLY A 124 -0.84 -4.34 -5.42
N ARG A 125 -0.53 -3.69 -4.29
CA ARG A 125 0.83 -3.46 -3.76
C ARG A 125 1.04 -4.21 -2.47
N ALA A 126 2.31 -4.50 -2.18
CA ALA A 126 2.75 -5.06 -0.92
C ALA A 126 3.64 -4.05 -0.18
N LEU A 127 3.31 -3.78 1.06
CA LEU A 127 4.16 -3.12 2.03
C LEU A 127 4.82 -4.22 2.87
N ILE A 128 6.14 -4.22 2.91
CA ILE A 128 6.93 -5.13 3.73
C ILE A 128 7.77 -4.28 4.66
N TYR A 129 7.65 -4.48 5.94
CA TYR A 129 8.43 -3.74 6.93
C TYR A 129 8.99 -4.66 8.01
N GLU A 130 10.08 -4.26 8.63
CA GLU A 130 10.68 -4.94 9.78
C GLU A 130 10.03 -4.40 11.06
N SER A 131 9.23 -5.22 11.73
CA SER A 131 8.62 -4.85 13.02
C SER A 131 9.70 -4.76 14.10
N GLY A 132 9.77 -3.60 14.77
CA GLY A 132 10.85 -3.28 15.72
C GLY A 132 12.19 -2.89 15.07
N GLY A 133 12.33 -3.06 13.75
CA GLY A 133 13.44 -2.55 12.95
C GLY A 133 13.17 -1.16 12.39
N ASN A 134 13.92 -0.75 11.39
CA ASN A 134 13.84 0.60 10.84
C ASN A 134 13.77 0.67 9.30
N GLU A 135 13.53 -0.45 8.64
CA GLU A 135 13.45 -0.51 7.19
C GLU A 135 12.07 -0.98 6.72
N PHE A 136 11.61 -0.41 5.62
CA PHE A 136 10.42 -0.88 4.92
C PHE A 136 10.56 -0.69 3.40
N SER A 137 9.81 -1.48 2.65
CA SER A 137 9.66 -1.33 1.20
C SER A 137 8.20 -1.39 0.80
N VAL A 138 7.85 -0.67 -0.27
CA VAL A 138 6.59 -0.83 -0.97
C VAL A 138 6.89 -1.38 -2.35
N GLU A 139 6.20 -2.44 -2.71
CA GLU A 139 6.50 -3.24 -3.88
C GLU A 139 5.24 -3.55 -4.68
N SER A 140 5.38 -3.65 -5.98
CA SER A 140 4.42 -4.34 -6.85
C SER A 140 4.97 -5.72 -7.21
N PRO A 141 4.17 -6.63 -7.77
CA PRO A 141 4.70 -7.88 -8.30
C PRO A 141 5.87 -7.66 -9.27
N GLU A 142 5.82 -6.60 -10.07
CA GLU A 142 6.83 -6.31 -11.08
C GLU A 142 8.11 -5.68 -10.48
N ASN A 143 7.95 -4.69 -9.60
CA ASN A 143 9.05 -3.84 -9.14
C ASN A 143 8.97 -3.47 -7.66
N VAL A 144 10.13 -3.15 -7.08
CA VAL A 144 10.23 -2.37 -5.84
C VAL A 144 9.92 -0.91 -6.20
N LEU A 145 8.84 -0.36 -5.65
CA LEU A 145 8.42 1.01 -5.92
C LEU A 145 9.30 2.00 -5.18
N TYR A 146 9.52 1.76 -3.89
CA TYR A 146 10.49 2.49 -3.07
C TYR A 146 10.86 1.69 -1.82
N LYS A 147 11.98 2.06 -1.22
CA LYS A 147 12.49 1.51 0.04
C LYS A 147 13.02 2.64 0.91
N HIS A 148 12.74 2.59 2.21
CA HIS A 148 13.26 3.54 3.18
C HIS A 148 13.97 2.84 4.34
N LYS A 149 15.00 3.53 4.83
CA LYS A 149 15.63 3.24 6.11
C LYS A 149 15.47 4.48 6.99
N LEU A 150 14.82 4.30 8.13
CA LEU A 150 14.48 5.36 9.07
C LEU A 150 15.53 5.45 10.19
N ASP A 151 15.56 6.59 10.85
CA ASP A 151 16.40 6.77 12.05
C ASP A 151 15.74 6.22 13.33
N LYS A 152 14.48 5.77 13.22
CA LYS A 152 13.63 5.33 14.33
C LYS A 152 13.07 3.95 14.03
N ASN A 153 12.76 3.20 15.09
CA ASN A 153 12.19 1.88 14.92
C ASN A 153 10.71 1.96 14.52
N ILE A 154 10.33 1.13 13.58
CA ILE A 154 8.95 0.98 13.12
C ILE A 154 8.18 0.15 14.14
N MET A 155 7.09 0.68 14.64
CA MET A 155 6.14 -0.04 15.48
C MET A 155 5.22 -0.89 14.62
N PHE A 156 4.60 -0.26 13.64
CA PHE A 156 3.80 -0.90 12.59
C PHE A 156 3.65 0.03 11.39
N ALA A 157 3.13 -0.50 10.28
CA ALA A 157 2.82 0.29 9.10
C ALA A 157 1.57 -0.23 8.39
N ARG A 158 0.88 0.65 7.66
CA ARG A 158 -0.35 0.36 6.91
C ARG A 158 -0.28 0.93 5.50
N LEU A 159 -0.87 0.23 4.56
CA LEU A 159 -0.92 0.61 3.15
C LEU A 159 -2.35 0.92 2.73
N SER A 160 -2.56 2.04 2.04
CA SER A 160 -3.87 2.36 1.46
C SER A 160 -4.06 1.74 0.07
N SER A 161 -5.30 1.55 -0.34
CA SER A 161 -5.65 1.09 -1.70
C SER A 161 -5.13 2.02 -2.79
N GLU A 162 -4.99 3.30 -2.50
CA GLU A 162 -4.42 4.28 -3.42
C GLU A 162 -2.90 4.41 -3.35
N GLY A 163 -2.22 3.65 -2.47
CA GLY A 163 -0.76 3.55 -2.37
C GLY A 163 -0.10 4.59 -1.47
N LEU A 164 -0.84 5.23 -0.55
CA LEU A 164 -0.23 5.92 0.58
C LEU A 164 0.22 4.90 1.62
N THR A 165 1.33 5.18 2.28
CA THR A 165 1.87 4.32 3.34
C THR A 165 1.99 5.11 4.63
N ALA A 166 1.28 4.70 5.67
CA ALA A 166 1.45 5.22 7.03
C ALA A 166 2.44 4.33 7.79
N VAL A 167 3.48 4.94 8.33
CA VAL A 167 4.49 4.28 9.16
C VAL A 167 4.46 4.91 10.54
N VAL A 168 4.20 4.10 11.56
CA VAL A 168 4.22 4.53 12.96
C VAL A 168 5.53 4.11 13.57
N THR A 169 6.28 5.08 14.08
CA THR A 169 7.63 4.88 14.63
C THR A 169 7.70 5.26 16.10
N THR A 170 8.71 4.73 16.79
CA THR A 170 9.10 5.23 18.11
C THR A 170 9.52 6.69 18.03
N SER A 171 9.41 7.42 19.15
CA SER A 171 9.86 8.81 19.27
C SER A 171 10.60 9.02 20.58
N VAL A 172 11.51 10.00 20.62
CA VAL A 172 12.32 10.29 21.83
C VAL A 172 11.52 11.10 22.87
N ASN A 173 10.71 12.05 22.40
CA ASN A 173 10.00 13.02 23.28
C ASN A 173 8.47 12.85 23.23
N TYR A 174 7.98 11.92 22.45
CA TYR A 174 6.56 11.61 22.24
C TYR A 174 6.39 10.10 22.32
N ASP A 175 5.16 9.62 22.48
CA ASP A 175 4.93 8.19 22.50
C ASP A 175 5.24 7.55 21.14
N CYS A 176 4.79 8.20 20.06
CA CYS A 176 5.11 7.76 18.71
C CYS A 176 5.09 8.92 17.69
N GLU A 177 5.45 8.61 16.45
CA GLU A 177 5.31 9.51 15.31
C GLU A 177 4.67 8.75 14.15
N ILE A 178 3.63 9.33 13.55
CA ILE A 178 3.01 8.85 12.32
C ILE A 178 3.65 9.62 11.16
N ILE A 179 4.16 8.90 10.16
CA ILE A 179 4.69 9.48 8.94
C ILE A 179 3.94 8.86 7.77
N VAL A 180 3.36 9.69 6.89
CA VAL A 180 2.66 9.22 5.70
C VAL A 180 3.46 9.55 4.46
N TYR A 181 3.68 8.53 3.64
CA TYR A 181 4.40 8.60 2.38
C TYR A 181 3.42 8.48 1.21
N ASP A 182 3.72 9.15 0.11
CA ASP A 182 2.97 9.02 -1.14
C ASP A 182 3.41 7.77 -1.96
N LYS A 183 2.82 7.61 -3.14
CA LYS A 183 3.13 6.50 -4.09
C LYS A 183 4.59 6.46 -4.53
N LYS A 184 5.34 7.56 -4.36
CA LYS A 184 6.76 7.68 -4.74
C LYS A 184 7.70 7.52 -3.55
N GLY A 185 7.14 7.42 -2.34
CA GLY A 185 7.89 7.39 -1.10
C GLY A 185 8.26 8.79 -0.57
N GLU A 186 7.60 9.85 -1.04
CA GLU A 186 7.80 11.20 -0.49
C GLU A 186 6.88 11.44 0.71
N VAL A 187 7.38 12.11 1.74
CA VAL A 187 6.59 12.41 2.95
C VAL A 187 5.55 13.48 2.62
N VAL A 188 4.28 13.15 2.80
CA VAL A 188 3.14 14.05 2.61
C VAL A 188 2.52 14.53 3.92
N TYR A 189 2.74 13.79 5.00
CA TYR A 189 2.22 14.15 6.32
C TYR A 189 3.11 13.58 7.42
N SER A 190 3.22 14.30 8.56
CA SER A 190 3.85 13.80 9.76
C SER A 190 3.18 14.39 10.99
N ARG A 191 2.93 13.54 12.00
CA ARG A 191 2.34 13.91 13.29
C ARG A 191 3.09 13.21 14.43
N LYS A 192 3.49 13.98 15.44
CA LYS A 192 3.99 13.44 16.71
C LYS A 192 2.81 13.30 17.67
N CYS A 193 2.67 12.12 18.27
CA CYS A 193 1.57 11.74 19.12
C CYS A 193 2.04 11.57 20.58
N ILE A 194 1.32 12.17 21.50
CA ILE A 194 1.54 11.98 22.95
C ILE A 194 0.78 10.75 23.46
N GLU A 195 -0.21 10.30 22.68
CA GLU A 195 -0.97 9.08 22.90
C GLU A 195 -0.31 7.91 22.17
N ARG A 196 -0.45 6.71 22.73
CA ARG A 196 0.03 5.49 22.08
C ARG A 196 -0.92 5.07 20.98
N VAL A 197 -0.53 5.35 19.74
CA VAL A 197 -1.26 4.91 18.55
C VAL A 197 -1.18 3.39 18.44
N ASN A 198 -2.34 2.77 18.33
CA ASN A 198 -2.50 1.33 18.23
C ASN A 198 -2.67 0.86 16.78
N ASP A 199 -3.50 1.58 16.02
CA ASP A 199 -3.74 1.25 14.62
C ASP A 199 -4.10 2.49 13.79
N VAL A 200 -4.00 2.36 12.45
CA VAL A 200 -4.29 3.41 11.46
C VAL A 200 -5.05 2.80 10.29
N ALA A 201 -6.19 3.37 9.95
CA ALA A 201 -6.97 3.00 8.77
C ALA A 201 -7.13 4.20 7.84
N PHE A 202 -6.75 4.08 6.59
CA PHE A 202 -6.92 5.14 5.60
C PHE A 202 -8.40 5.32 5.24
N LYS A 203 -8.81 6.57 5.09
CA LYS A 203 -10.13 6.90 4.52
C LYS A 203 -10.12 6.73 3.00
N ASP A 204 -11.31 6.55 2.44
CA ASP A 204 -11.48 6.55 1.00
C ASP A 204 -10.86 7.81 0.38
N HIS A 205 -10.29 7.65 -0.80
CA HIS A 205 -9.52 8.67 -1.51
C HIS A 205 -8.26 9.16 -0.78
N SER A 206 -7.81 8.44 0.27
CA SER A 206 -6.52 8.63 0.96
C SER A 206 -6.21 10.10 1.34
N ARG A 207 -7.23 10.90 1.64
CA ARG A 207 -7.08 12.30 2.07
C ARG A 207 -6.87 12.47 3.57
N GLY A 208 -6.99 11.38 4.30
CA GLY A 208 -6.87 11.33 5.75
C GLY A 208 -6.87 9.90 6.23
N CYS A 209 -6.84 9.71 7.51
CA CYS A 209 -6.97 8.42 8.14
C CYS A 209 -7.71 8.54 9.47
N VAL A 210 -8.21 7.42 9.91
CA VAL A 210 -8.67 7.21 11.28
C VAL A 210 -7.51 6.58 12.05
N ILE A 211 -7.23 7.08 13.24
CA ILE A 211 -6.25 6.51 14.15
C ILE A 211 -6.94 6.05 15.43
N SER A 212 -6.58 4.90 15.93
CA SER A 212 -6.93 4.45 17.26
C SER A 212 -5.75 4.59 18.20
N TYR A 213 -6.02 4.99 19.44
CA TYR A 213 -5.00 5.08 20.47
C TYR A 213 -5.52 4.55 21.79
N ILE A 214 -4.60 3.99 22.56
CA ILE A 214 -4.88 3.36 23.84
C ILE A 214 -4.43 4.30 24.96
N TYR A 215 -5.24 4.40 26.00
CA TYR A 215 -4.90 5.11 27.22
C TYR A 215 -5.51 4.42 28.42
N ALA A 216 -5.08 4.82 29.62
CA ALA A 216 -5.64 4.32 30.87
C ALA A 216 -6.64 5.32 31.42
N GLU A 217 -7.86 4.86 31.73
CA GLU A 217 -8.90 5.62 32.37
C GLU A 217 -9.44 4.85 33.58
N ASN A 218 -9.45 5.48 34.75
CA ASN A 218 -9.94 4.87 35.97
C ASN A 218 -9.36 3.49 36.33
N GLY A 219 -8.12 3.22 35.88
CA GLY A 219 -7.43 1.94 36.10
C GLY A 219 -7.72 0.85 35.07
N SER A 220 -8.55 1.12 34.08
CA SER A 220 -8.81 0.25 32.96
C SER A 220 -8.18 0.81 31.67
N LEU A 221 -7.90 -0.07 30.69
CA LEU A 221 -7.50 0.36 29.37
C LEU A 221 -8.73 0.74 28.55
N ALA A 222 -8.63 1.87 27.87
CA ALA A 222 -9.67 2.36 26.97
C ALA A 222 -9.05 2.68 25.60
N THR A 223 -9.86 2.57 24.56
CA THR A 223 -9.48 2.94 23.18
C THR A 223 -10.30 4.12 22.71
N SER A 224 -9.66 5.14 22.20
CA SER A 224 -10.31 6.26 21.54
C SER A 224 -9.89 6.32 20.08
N VAL A 225 -10.69 6.97 19.27
CA VAL A 225 -10.52 7.08 17.82
C VAL A 225 -10.57 8.53 17.39
N GLN A 226 -9.70 8.91 16.47
CA GLN A 226 -9.66 10.24 15.87
C GLN A 226 -9.63 10.13 14.35
N GLU A 227 -10.31 11.02 13.66
CA GLU A 227 -10.09 11.26 12.24
C GLU A 227 -9.15 12.45 12.05
N ILE A 228 -8.12 12.26 11.26
CA ILE A 228 -7.18 13.29 10.84
C ILE A 228 -7.19 13.43 9.31
N THR A 229 -6.99 14.67 8.85
CA THR A 229 -6.78 14.95 7.42
C THR A 229 -5.32 15.32 7.17
N PHE A 230 -4.80 14.99 5.98
CA PHE A 230 -3.40 15.29 5.66
C PHE A 230 -3.17 16.72 5.18
N THR A 231 -4.25 17.46 4.91
CA THR A 231 -4.21 18.85 4.41
C THR A 231 -4.40 19.89 5.50
N GLU A 232 -5.02 19.51 6.63
CA GLU A 232 -5.34 20.41 7.73
C GLU A 232 -4.57 20.03 8.98
N LYS A 233 -4.28 21.01 9.83
CA LYS A 233 -3.68 20.74 11.14
C LYS A 233 -4.81 20.50 12.15
N GLY A 234 -4.76 19.34 12.79
CA GLY A 234 -5.71 19.00 13.85
C GLY A 234 -6.58 17.79 13.53
N GLU A 235 -7.48 17.54 14.42
CA GLU A 235 -8.46 16.47 14.36
C GLU A 235 -9.73 16.99 13.70
N LYS A 236 -10.37 16.15 12.92
CA LYS A 236 -11.70 16.42 12.40
C LYS A 236 -12.76 16.10 13.45
N TRP A 237 -12.62 14.95 14.09
CA TRP A 237 -13.40 14.52 15.25
C TRP A 237 -12.59 13.53 16.10
N SER A 238 -13.02 13.36 17.35
CA SER A 238 -12.47 12.39 18.31
C SER A 238 -13.59 11.75 19.11
N SER A 239 -13.49 10.45 19.40
CA SER A 239 -14.46 9.75 20.24
C SER A 239 -14.10 9.83 21.73
N PRO A 240 -15.07 9.64 22.63
CA PRO A 240 -14.78 9.21 23.99
C PRO A 240 -14.13 7.82 23.98
N GLY A 241 -13.70 7.35 25.15
CA GLY A 241 -13.13 6.02 25.29
C GLY A 241 -14.16 4.91 25.12
N LEU A 242 -13.79 3.90 24.32
CA LEU A 242 -14.43 2.61 24.35
C LEU A 242 -13.76 1.78 25.44
N ASP A 243 -14.54 1.19 26.34
CA ASP A 243 -14.03 0.34 27.42
C ASP A 243 -13.59 -1.03 26.88
N THR A 244 -12.54 -1.01 26.09
CA THR A 244 -11.89 -2.19 25.51
C THR A 244 -10.46 -1.86 25.08
N LEU A 245 -9.59 -2.85 25.04
CA LEU A 245 -8.31 -2.76 24.37
C LEU A 245 -8.52 -2.94 22.86
N GLY A 246 -8.38 -1.87 22.09
CA GLY A 246 -8.48 -1.93 20.63
C GLY A 246 -7.41 -2.82 20.02
N LEU A 247 -7.80 -3.64 19.05
CA LEU A 247 -6.91 -4.46 18.24
C LEU A 247 -6.69 -3.82 16.89
N GLU A 248 -7.79 -3.46 16.21
CA GLU A 248 -7.79 -2.86 14.87
C GLU A 248 -8.86 -1.76 14.78
N VAL A 249 -8.63 -0.83 13.88
CA VAL A 249 -9.61 0.18 13.48
C VAL A 249 -9.84 0.09 11.97
N PHE A 250 -11.09 0.19 11.55
CA PHE A 250 -11.48 0.22 10.15
C PHE A 250 -12.15 1.55 9.83
N SER A 251 -11.79 2.14 8.71
CA SER A 251 -12.47 3.33 8.21
C SER A 251 -13.77 2.93 7.53
N CYS A 252 -14.85 3.61 7.87
CA CYS A 252 -16.15 3.48 7.24
C CYS A 252 -16.53 4.79 6.55
N ASP A 253 -17.52 4.77 5.63
CA ASP A 253 -17.99 5.96 4.90
C ASP A 253 -18.34 7.13 5.81
N SER A 254 -18.97 6.84 6.95
CA SER A 254 -19.47 7.84 7.91
C SER A 254 -18.90 7.66 9.32
N GLY A 255 -17.64 7.22 9.44
CA GLY A 255 -17.01 7.05 10.75
C GLY A 255 -15.94 5.97 10.77
N ALA A 256 -15.89 5.19 11.84
CA ALA A 256 -14.96 4.10 12.03
C ALA A 256 -15.59 2.93 12.78
N PHE A 257 -15.11 1.73 12.53
CA PHE A 257 -15.39 0.56 13.34
C PHE A 257 -14.16 0.17 14.13
N VAL A 258 -14.32 0.00 15.42
CA VAL A 258 -13.24 -0.40 16.35
C VAL A 258 -13.46 -1.84 16.76
N LEU A 259 -12.47 -2.65 16.49
CA LEU A 259 -12.39 -4.03 16.93
C LEU A 259 -11.52 -4.12 18.17
N GLY A 260 -12.05 -4.53 19.29
CA GLY A 260 -11.34 -4.70 20.55
C GLY A 260 -11.30 -6.16 21.00
N ILE A 261 -10.58 -6.40 22.10
CA ILE A 261 -10.35 -7.75 22.61
C ILE A 261 -11.61 -8.38 23.22
N ASP A 262 -12.49 -7.58 23.82
CA ASP A 262 -13.69 -8.01 24.54
C ASP A 262 -14.95 -7.25 24.15
N ALA A 263 -14.82 -6.25 23.28
CA ALA A 263 -15.92 -5.48 22.73
C ALA A 263 -15.55 -4.87 21.37
N CYS A 264 -16.55 -4.49 20.60
CA CYS A 264 -16.39 -3.66 19.40
C CYS A 264 -17.44 -2.56 19.37
N GLY A 265 -17.22 -1.56 18.51
CA GLY A 265 -18.15 -0.47 18.38
C GLY A 265 -17.97 0.32 17.10
N TYR A 266 -19.07 0.90 16.63
CA TYR A 266 -19.05 1.87 15.57
C TYR A 266 -18.99 3.29 16.15
N VAL A 267 -18.12 4.10 15.58
CA VAL A 267 -17.94 5.52 15.93
C VAL A 267 -18.33 6.36 14.73
N ASP A 268 -19.31 7.24 14.89
CA ASP A 268 -19.79 8.12 13.81
C ASP A 268 -18.89 9.35 13.62
N GLU A 269 -19.18 10.15 12.60
CA GLU A 269 -18.44 11.40 12.29
C GLU A 269 -18.57 12.50 13.35
N SER A 270 -19.45 12.34 14.34
CA SER A 270 -19.53 13.22 15.52
C SER A 270 -18.70 12.70 16.70
N GLY A 271 -18.09 11.55 16.55
CA GLY A 271 -17.35 10.85 17.59
C GLY A 271 -18.24 10.03 18.54
N GLN A 272 -19.55 9.91 18.28
CA GLN A 272 -20.43 9.10 19.11
C GLN A 272 -20.26 7.62 18.82
N ILE A 273 -20.28 6.81 19.90
CA ILE A 273 -20.16 5.36 19.84
C ILE A 273 -21.56 4.76 19.83
N SER A 274 -21.93 4.10 18.72
CA SER A 274 -23.21 3.40 18.58
C SER A 274 -23.24 2.50 17.33
N PRO A 275 -23.52 1.19 17.48
CA PRO A 275 -23.67 0.45 18.72
C PRO A 275 -22.30 0.16 19.40
N TYR A 276 -22.32 -0.07 20.68
CA TYR A 276 -21.25 -0.69 21.45
C TYR A 276 -21.68 -2.12 21.81
N TYR A 277 -20.90 -3.10 21.34
CA TYR A 277 -21.24 -4.51 21.52
C TYR A 277 -20.14 -5.21 22.34
N LYS A 278 -20.52 -5.67 23.52
CA LYS A 278 -19.64 -6.46 24.41
C LYS A 278 -19.80 -7.94 24.09
N TYR A 279 -18.68 -8.65 23.99
CA TYR A 279 -18.70 -10.07 23.63
C TYR A 279 -19.19 -10.94 24.81
N GLU A 280 -19.94 -11.99 24.48
CA GLU A 280 -20.35 -13.04 25.44
C GLU A 280 -19.36 -14.24 25.40
N GLY A 281 -18.12 -14.04 24.97
CA GLY A 281 -17.11 -15.08 24.85
C GLY A 281 -15.77 -14.48 24.42
N ASP A 282 -14.84 -15.34 24.03
CA ASP A 282 -13.49 -14.94 23.64
C ASP A 282 -13.47 -14.51 22.17
N PHE A 283 -12.76 -13.42 21.88
CA PHE A 283 -12.54 -12.95 20.51
C PHE A 283 -11.77 -14.00 19.69
N ALA A 284 -12.32 -14.41 18.56
CA ALA A 284 -11.71 -15.38 17.66
C ALA A 284 -11.24 -14.74 16.33
N GLY A 285 -11.86 -13.65 15.90
CA GLY A 285 -11.48 -12.92 14.69
C GLY A 285 -12.51 -11.88 14.32
N GLY A 286 -12.16 -10.98 13.43
CA GLY A 286 -13.07 -9.97 12.90
C GLY A 286 -12.50 -9.30 11.67
N ASP A 287 -13.37 -8.67 10.88
CA ASP A 287 -13.02 -7.94 9.68
C ASP A 287 -14.08 -6.89 9.34
N SER A 288 -13.68 -5.89 8.57
CA SER A 288 -14.58 -4.86 8.08
C SER A 288 -14.28 -4.52 6.62
N SER A 289 -15.31 -4.53 5.80
CA SER A 289 -15.20 -4.19 4.39
C SER A 289 -16.50 -3.56 3.87
N GLY A 290 -16.39 -2.50 3.05
CA GLY A 290 -17.53 -1.83 2.45
C GLY A 290 -18.56 -1.31 3.47
N GLY A 291 -18.07 -0.81 4.60
CA GLY A 291 -18.92 -0.29 5.69
C GLY A 291 -19.68 -1.35 6.49
N ARG A 292 -19.42 -2.62 6.26
CA ARG A 292 -19.96 -3.76 7.02
C ARG A 292 -18.84 -4.39 7.81
N SER A 293 -19.12 -4.78 9.05
CA SER A 293 -18.14 -5.40 9.93
C SER A 293 -18.68 -6.71 10.48
N SER A 294 -17.79 -7.60 10.83
CA SER A 294 -18.13 -8.87 11.47
C SER A 294 -17.14 -9.24 12.55
N VAL A 295 -17.62 -9.87 13.60
CA VAL A 295 -16.80 -10.37 14.69
C VAL A 295 -17.21 -11.83 14.95
N ILE A 296 -16.21 -12.68 15.09
CA ILE A 296 -16.39 -14.08 15.48
C ILE A 296 -15.98 -14.24 16.93
N ILE A 297 -16.85 -14.82 17.71
CA ILE A 297 -16.70 -15.02 19.16
C ILE A 297 -16.76 -16.52 19.45
N ASN A 298 -15.79 -17.01 20.19
CA ASN A 298 -15.83 -18.37 20.72
C ASN A 298 -16.55 -18.36 22.07
N ASN A 299 -17.74 -18.91 22.13
CA ASN A 299 -18.50 -19.04 23.35
C ASN A 299 -18.28 -20.43 23.95
N ASP A 300 -17.32 -20.54 24.88
CA ASP A 300 -16.95 -21.83 25.48
C ASP A 300 -18.07 -22.45 26.30
N ASP A 301 -18.90 -21.63 26.96
CA ASP A 301 -20.06 -22.12 27.72
C ASP A 301 -21.09 -22.83 26.84
N ARG A 302 -21.29 -22.29 25.63
CA ARG A 302 -22.19 -22.86 24.63
C ARG A 302 -21.50 -23.85 23.68
N ARG A 303 -20.17 -23.97 23.76
CA ARG A 303 -19.31 -24.79 22.89
C ARG A 303 -19.55 -24.54 21.39
N LYS A 304 -19.68 -23.28 21.03
CA LYS A 304 -19.92 -22.88 19.64
C LYS A 304 -19.29 -21.52 19.34
N TYR A 305 -19.06 -21.30 18.06
CA TYR A 305 -18.76 -19.97 17.55
C TYR A 305 -20.05 -19.22 17.23
N GLU A 306 -20.05 -17.95 17.51
CA GLU A 306 -21.10 -17.00 17.17
C GLU A 306 -20.51 -15.88 16.31
N ALA A 307 -21.23 -15.42 15.31
CA ALA A 307 -20.85 -14.29 14.48
C ALA A 307 -21.80 -13.12 14.73
N ALA A 308 -21.25 -11.98 15.13
CA ALA A 308 -21.97 -10.71 15.17
C ALA A 308 -21.67 -9.94 13.87
N ILE A 309 -22.71 -9.69 13.07
CA ILE A 309 -22.62 -9.00 11.78
C ILE A 309 -23.23 -7.61 11.94
N PHE A 310 -22.43 -6.58 11.70
CA PHE A 310 -22.82 -5.17 11.72
C PHE A 310 -23.11 -4.71 10.30
N PRO A 311 -24.38 -4.39 9.96
CA PRO A 311 -24.74 -3.97 8.60
C PRO A 311 -24.15 -2.64 8.17
N GLY A 312 -23.60 -1.86 9.11
CA GLY A 312 -23.06 -0.51 8.94
C GLY A 312 -23.97 0.58 9.48
N GLY A 313 -23.46 1.81 9.53
CA GLY A 313 -24.25 2.99 9.85
C GLY A 313 -24.87 3.05 11.26
N GLY A 314 -24.24 2.41 12.26
CA GLY A 314 -24.73 2.45 13.63
C GLY A 314 -25.94 1.53 13.90
N VAL A 315 -26.18 0.56 13.04
CA VAL A 315 -27.25 -0.45 13.21
C VAL A 315 -26.77 -1.57 14.12
N GLU A 316 -27.65 -2.03 15.03
CA GLU A 316 -27.38 -3.16 15.91
C GLU A 316 -26.95 -4.42 15.14
N PRO A 317 -26.04 -5.24 15.69
CA PRO A 317 -25.55 -6.42 15.03
C PRO A 317 -26.61 -7.52 14.92
N ILE A 318 -26.52 -8.29 13.84
CA ILE A 318 -27.24 -9.54 13.65
C ILE A 318 -26.38 -10.68 14.19
N ILE A 319 -26.86 -11.41 15.19
CA ILE A 319 -26.14 -12.53 15.79
C ILE A 319 -26.54 -13.83 15.08
N ILE A 320 -25.55 -14.56 14.61
CA ILE A 320 -25.67 -15.88 13.98
C ILE A 320 -24.81 -16.87 14.77
N GLY A 321 -25.38 -17.98 15.16
CA GLY A 321 -24.67 -19.01 15.91
C GLY A 321 -25.34 -20.36 15.91
#